data_f877fe2df364e9ff446353e48a7d7dee
#
_entry.id   f877fe2df364e9ff446353e48a7d7dee
#
_cell.length_a   1.000
_cell.length_b   1.000
_cell.length_c   1.000
_cell.angle_alpha   90.00
_cell.angle_beta   90.00
_cell.angle_gamma   90.00
#
_symmetry.space_group_name_H-M   'P 1'
#
loop_
_entity.id
_entity.type
_entity.pdbx_description
1 polymer ?
#
loop_
_entity_poly.entity_id
_entity_poly.type
_entity_poly.pdbx_seq_one_letter_code
_entity_poly.pdbx_strand_id
1 'polypeptide(L)'
;FGNRKQGTGLMSEERIENAADFAGAPDSFQRLWTPHRLVYIQEGQQPSEEKCPFCIGPSLSDEQALIVHRGKTAYVLLNLYPYNSGHLLVCPYRHIPTYDLATAEEVLEIGELTQKAMTVLSSVSKAHGFNIGMNQGEVAGAGIAGHLHQHIVPRWRNDANFFPIIAETKALPKLLSQVREEISAAWA
;
A
#
# COMPACT_ATOMS: atom_id res chain seq x y z
N PHE A 1 -46.21 -15.64 29.59
CA PHE A 1 -45.52 -14.38 29.93
C PHE A 1 -44.23 -14.75 30.65
N GLY A 2 -43.11 -14.88 29.91
CA GLY A 2 -41.81 -15.25 30.41
C GLY A 2 -40.85 -14.07 30.29
N ASN A 3 -40.39 -13.56 31.41
CA ASN A 3 -39.39 -12.52 31.58
C ASN A 3 -38.04 -13.01 31.05
N ARG A 4 -37.56 -12.49 29.92
CA ARG A 4 -36.13 -12.58 29.53
C ARG A 4 -35.36 -11.51 30.26
N LYS A 5 -34.60 -11.93 31.27
CA LYS A 5 -33.53 -11.12 31.84
C LYS A 5 -32.44 -10.92 30.79
N GLN A 6 -32.22 -9.69 30.35
CA GLN A 6 -31.06 -9.28 29.61
C GLN A 6 -29.85 -9.31 30.55
N GLY A 7 -29.00 -10.29 30.40
CA GLY A 7 -27.70 -10.31 31.03
C GLY A 7 -26.76 -9.39 30.26
N THR A 8 -26.51 -8.21 30.80
CA THR A 8 -25.38 -7.36 30.43
C THR A 8 -24.11 -8.03 30.95
N GLY A 9 -23.55 -8.94 30.18
CA GLY A 9 -22.20 -9.44 30.41
C GLY A 9 -21.22 -8.32 30.13
N LEU A 10 -20.79 -7.60 31.17
CA LEU A 10 -19.55 -6.86 31.17
C LEU A 10 -18.45 -7.89 30.89
N MET A 11 -17.88 -7.85 29.67
CA MET A 11 -16.61 -8.52 29.40
C MET A 11 -15.60 -7.88 30.34
N SER A 12 -15.13 -8.62 31.35
CA SER A 12 -14.02 -8.25 32.17
C SER A 12 -12.82 -7.99 31.23
N GLU A 13 -12.28 -6.79 31.27
CA GLU A 13 -10.97 -6.51 30.68
C GLU A 13 -9.94 -7.38 31.42
N GLU A 14 -9.70 -8.59 30.89
CA GLU A 14 -8.57 -9.40 31.31
C GLU A 14 -7.31 -8.63 30.95
N ARG A 15 -6.67 -8.09 31.96
CA ARG A 15 -5.41 -7.38 31.84
C ARG A 15 -4.34 -8.38 31.46
N ILE A 16 -3.79 -8.27 30.26
CA ILE A 16 -2.67 -9.08 29.81
C ILE A 16 -1.45 -8.68 30.62
N GLU A 17 -1.00 -9.57 31.51
CA GLU A 17 0.07 -9.25 32.48
C GLU A 17 1.48 -9.56 31.95
N ASN A 18 1.61 -10.40 30.90
CA ASN A 18 2.90 -10.68 30.26
C ASN A 18 2.76 -11.17 28.82
N ALA A 19 3.85 -11.09 28.02
CA ALA A 19 3.86 -11.49 26.61
C ALA A 19 3.65 -13.00 26.40
N ALA A 20 3.82 -13.84 27.43
CA ALA A 20 3.59 -15.29 27.33
C ALA A 20 2.10 -15.63 27.25
N ASP A 21 1.22 -14.73 27.65
CA ASP A 21 -0.23 -14.92 27.58
C ASP A 21 -0.76 -14.93 26.13
N PHE A 22 0.04 -14.44 25.18
CA PHE A 22 -0.23 -14.56 23.75
C PHE A 22 0.21 -15.89 23.14
N ALA A 23 1.08 -16.64 23.81
CA ALA A 23 1.58 -17.90 23.30
C ALA A 23 0.48 -18.98 23.39
N GLY A 24 -0.13 -19.28 22.27
CA GLY A 24 -1.20 -20.32 22.19
C GLY A 24 -2.60 -19.75 22.01
N ALA A 25 -2.78 -18.44 21.92
CA ALA A 25 -4.04 -17.87 21.44
C ALA A 25 -4.30 -18.39 20.01
N PRO A 26 -5.51 -18.89 19.71
CA PRO A 26 -5.84 -19.31 18.35
C PRO A 26 -5.59 -18.15 17.40
N ASP A 27 -4.82 -18.37 16.31
CA ASP A 27 -4.64 -17.41 15.24
C ASP A 27 -6.01 -17.07 14.64
N SER A 28 -6.55 -15.91 14.97
CA SER A 28 -7.84 -15.42 14.46
C SER A 28 -7.77 -14.84 13.06
N PHE A 29 -6.60 -14.95 12.40
CA PHE A 29 -6.44 -14.47 11.03
C PHE A 29 -7.22 -15.35 10.06
N GLN A 30 -8.30 -14.81 9.53
CA GLN A 30 -8.92 -15.36 8.34
C GLN A 30 -7.96 -15.15 7.16
N ARG A 31 -7.47 -16.22 6.57
CA ARG A 31 -6.57 -16.15 5.41
C ARG A 31 -7.38 -15.80 4.17
N LEU A 32 -7.12 -14.61 3.64
CA LEU A 32 -7.70 -14.17 2.39
C LEU A 32 -6.97 -14.86 1.23
N TRP A 33 -7.67 -15.73 0.53
CA TRP A 33 -7.17 -16.35 -0.70
C TRP A 33 -7.23 -15.32 -1.84
N THR A 34 -6.07 -15.03 -2.45
CA THR A 34 -5.94 -14.08 -3.55
C THR A 34 -5.37 -14.76 -4.79
N PRO A 35 -6.15 -15.64 -5.47
CA PRO A 35 -5.67 -16.44 -6.61
C PRO A 35 -5.19 -15.58 -7.77
N HIS A 36 -5.70 -14.36 -7.94
CA HIS A 36 -5.23 -13.39 -8.94
C HIS A 36 -3.77 -12.95 -8.75
N ARG A 37 -3.19 -13.10 -7.54
CA ARG A 37 -1.77 -12.85 -7.30
C ARG A 37 -0.89 -14.01 -7.78
N LEU A 38 -1.46 -15.19 -7.96
CA LEU A 38 -0.72 -16.38 -8.40
C LEU A 38 -0.14 -16.21 -9.81
N VAL A 39 -0.83 -15.49 -10.70
CA VAL A 39 -0.36 -15.18 -12.06
C VAL A 39 0.97 -14.41 -12.01
N TYR A 40 1.10 -13.44 -11.12
CA TYR A 40 2.34 -12.67 -10.92
C TYR A 40 3.48 -13.51 -10.33
N ILE A 41 3.14 -14.51 -9.50
CA ILE A 41 4.14 -15.39 -8.87
C ILE A 41 4.64 -16.45 -9.86
N GLN A 42 3.81 -16.87 -10.81
CA GLN A 42 4.13 -17.93 -11.79
C GLN A 42 4.93 -17.45 -13.00
N GLU A 43 4.88 -16.16 -13.36
CA GLU A 43 5.63 -15.60 -14.48
C GLU A 43 7.12 -15.34 -14.17
N GLY A 44 7.56 -15.55 -12.96
CA GLY A 44 8.89 -15.99 -12.46
C GLY A 44 10.16 -15.27 -12.94
N GLN A 45 10.12 -14.26 -13.78
CA GLN A 45 11.29 -13.48 -14.16
C GLN A 45 11.17 -12.05 -13.65
N GLN A 46 11.94 -11.72 -12.61
CA GLN A 46 12.11 -10.34 -12.19
C GLN A 46 12.69 -9.53 -13.35
N PRO A 47 12.11 -8.38 -13.71
CA PRO A 47 12.65 -7.56 -14.77
C PRO A 47 14.06 -7.07 -14.40
N SER A 48 15.00 -7.18 -15.35
CA SER A 48 16.29 -6.52 -15.23
C SER A 48 16.10 -5.00 -15.12
N GLU A 49 17.15 -4.28 -14.68
CA GLU A 49 17.10 -2.81 -14.56
C GLU A 49 16.58 -2.13 -15.85
N GLU A 50 17.03 -2.58 -17.01
CA GLU A 50 16.62 -2.07 -18.32
C GLU A 50 15.13 -2.28 -18.65
N LYS A 51 14.50 -3.28 -18.04
CA LYS A 51 13.06 -3.61 -18.22
C LYS A 51 12.20 -3.24 -17.02
N CYS A 52 12.83 -2.75 -15.96
CA CYS A 52 12.13 -2.39 -14.74
C CYS A 52 11.25 -1.13 -14.95
N PRO A 53 9.94 -1.19 -14.73
CA PRO A 53 9.06 -0.03 -14.93
C PRO A 53 9.43 1.15 -14.01
N PHE A 54 10.01 0.89 -12.83
CA PHE A 54 10.45 1.93 -11.91
C PHE A 54 11.78 2.58 -12.35
N CYS A 55 12.61 1.91 -13.14
CA CYS A 55 13.80 2.50 -13.76
C CYS A 55 13.45 3.27 -15.03
N ILE A 56 12.49 2.78 -15.81
CA ILE A 56 12.05 3.41 -17.07
C ILE A 56 11.18 4.64 -16.79
N GLY A 57 10.28 4.57 -15.80
CA GLY A 57 9.32 5.62 -15.49
C GLY A 57 9.91 7.03 -15.40
N PRO A 58 11.01 7.25 -14.68
CA PRO A 58 11.65 8.57 -14.60
C PRO A 58 12.13 9.17 -15.92
N SER A 59 12.34 8.37 -16.97
CA SER A 59 12.71 8.84 -18.31
C SER A 59 11.51 9.26 -19.18
N LEU A 60 10.29 8.95 -18.74
CA LEU A 60 9.05 9.32 -19.42
C LEU A 60 8.49 10.64 -18.87
N SER A 61 7.42 11.17 -19.50
CA SER A 61 6.66 12.26 -18.91
C SER A 61 5.93 11.82 -17.64
N ASP A 62 5.64 12.76 -16.75
CA ASP A 62 4.95 12.46 -15.49
C ASP A 62 3.56 11.85 -15.73
N GLU A 63 2.89 12.27 -16.80
CA GLU A 63 1.60 11.72 -17.21
C GLU A 63 1.70 10.26 -17.64
N GLN A 64 2.70 9.93 -18.45
CA GLN A 64 2.92 8.57 -18.97
C GLN A 64 3.34 7.60 -17.86
N ALA A 65 4.19 8.07 -16.93
CA ALA A 65 4.70 7.27 -15.83
C ALA A 65 3.83 7.35 -14.57
N LEU A 66 2.71 8.10 -14.60
CA LEU A 66 1.85 8.35 -13.44
C LEU A 66 2.59 9.00 -12.24
N ILE A 67 3.70 9.71 -12.51
CA ILE A 67 4.48 10.41 -11.49
C ILE A 67 3.70 11.63 -11.00
N VAL A 68 3.62 11.80 -9.69
CA VAL A 68 2.99 12.94 -9.03
C VAL A 68 3.99 13.91 -8.45
N HIS A 69 5.20 13.42 -8.12
CA HIS A 69 6.28 14.26 -7.62
C HIS A 69 7.65 13.60 -7.84
N ARG A 70 8.64 14.43 -8.18
CA ARG A 70 10.06 14.05 -8.32
C ARG A 70 10.85 14.67 -7.20
N GLY A 71 11.39 13.85 -6.31
CA GLY A 71 12.35 14.26 -5.31
C GLY A 71 13.80 14.18 -5.83
N LYS A 72 14.74 14.26 -4.94
CA LYS A 72 16.19 14.28 -5.22
C LYS A 72 16.76 12.87 -5.42
N THR A 73 16.43 11.93 -4.54
CA THR A 73 16.90 10.54 -4.55
C THR A 73 15.77 9.53 -4.77
N ALA A 74 14.52 9.99 -4.60
CA ALA A 74 13.33 9.18 -4.77
C ALA A 74 12.23 9.98 -5.47
N TYR A 75 11.20 9.31 -5.93
CA TYR A 75 10.04 9.92 -6.58
C TYR A 75 8.75 9.23 -6.15
N VAL A 76 7.62 9.88 -6.39
CA VAL A 76 6.29 9.38 -6.04
C VAL A 76 5.46 9.21 -7.28
N LEU A 77 4.80 8.05 -7.42
CA LEU A 77 3.92 7.75 -8.54
C LEU A 77 2.64 7.05 -8.07
N LEU A 78 1.59 7.09 -8.88
CA LEU A 78 0.42 6.24 -8.67
C LEU A 78 0.74 4.79 -9.06
N ASN A 79 0.28 3.85 -8.24
CA ASN A 79 0.31 2.45 -8.62
C ASN A 79 -0.66 2.19 -9.78
N LEU A 80 -0.15 1.60 -10.88
CA LEU A 80 -0.96 1.22 -12.05
C LEU A 80 -2.03 0.19 -11.70
N TYR A 81 -1.77 -0.66 -10.68
CA TYR A 81 -2.70 -1.68 -10.15
C TYR A 81 -3.08 -1.35 -8.70
N PRO A 82 -3.88 -0.30 -8.47
CA PRO A 82 -4.07 0.23 -7.14
C PRO A 82 -4.92 -0.68 -6.26
N TYR A 83 -4.53 -0.81 -4.99
CA TYR A 83 -5.34 -1.51 -3.98
C TYR A 83 -6.55 -0.68 -3.55
N ASN A 84 -6.44 0.64 -3.61
CA ASN A 84 -7.50 1.61 -3.42
C ASN A 84 -7.22 2.84 -4.28
N SER A 85 -8.23 3.68 -4.53
CA SER A 85 -8.05 4.93 -5.27
C SER A 85 -7.00 5.82 -4.58
N GLY A 86 -6.05 6.36 -5.35
CA GLY A 86 -4.95 7.16 -4.78
C GLY A 86 -3.83 6.34 -4.12
N HIS A 87 -3.72 5.05 -4.42
CA HIS A 87 -2.59 4.22 -3.98
C HIS A 87 -1.29 4.74 -4.59
N LEU A 88 -0.43 5.31 -3.76
CA LEU A 88 0.88 5.84 -4.15
C LEU A 88 1.99 4.84 -3.86
N LEU A 89 3.04 4.94 -4.65
CA LEU A 89 4.32 4.30 -4.42
C LEU A 89 5.39 5.37 -4.25
N VAL A 90 6.33 5.17 -3.33
CA VAL A 90 7.57 5.94 -3.20
C VAL A 90 8.73 5.04 -3.58
N CYS A 91 9.47 5.40 -4.62
CA CYS A 91 10.53 4.59 -5.20
C CYS A 91 11.84 5.38 -5.21
N PRO A 92 12.98 4.83 -4.76
CA PRO A 92 14.29 5.42 -5.05
C PRO A 92 14.57 5.36 -6.56
N TYR A 93 15.40 6.27 -7.07
CA TYR A 93 15.83 6.19 -8.47
C TYR A 93 16.76 5.01 -8.74
N ARG A 94 17.54 4.61 -7.72
CA ARG A 94 18.46 3.45 -7.84
C ARG A 94 17.67 2.14 -7.84
N HIS A 95 18.10 1.22 -8.68
CA HIS A 95 17.58 -0.15 -8.73
C HIS A 95 18.13 -0.98 -7.58
N ILE A 96 17.51 -0.94 -6.44
CA ILE A 96 17.85 -1.71 -5.24
C ILE A 96 16.66 -2.57 -4.81
N PRO A 97 16.86 -3.85 -4.46
CA PRO A 97 15.76 -4.75 -4.13
C PRO A 97 15.22 -4.59 -2.69
N THR A 98 16.07 -4.13 -1.75
CA THR A 98 15.76 -4.15 -0.33
C THR A 98 16.15 -2.86 0.38
N TYR A 99 15.48 -2.58 1.49
CA TYR A 99 15.60 -1.34 2.24
C TYR A 99 16.97 -1.18 2.93
N ASP A 100 17.60 -2.28 3.32
CA ASP A 100 18.95 -2.31 3.91
C ASP A 100 20.06 -1.85 2.94
N LEU A 101 19.77 -1.84 1.63
CA LEU A 101 20.65 -1.33 0.59
C LEU A 101 20.44 0.15 0.28
N ALA A 102 19.42 0.77 0.86
CA ALA A 102 19.16 2.20 0.70
C ALA A 102 20.21 3.03 1.45
N THR A 103 20.61 4.17 0.86
CA THR A 103 21.46 5.14 1.55
C THR A 103 20.69 5.89 2.63
N ALA A 104 21.38 6.51 3.56
CA ALA A 104 20.75 7.35 4.59
C ALA A 104 19.91 8.50 3.98
N GLU A 105 20.37 9.06 2.86
CA GLU A 105 19.68 10.12 2.12
C GLU A 105 18.38 9.61 1.49
N GLU A 106 18.40 8.42 0.88
CA GLU A 106 17.21 7.78 0.31
C GLU A 106 16.19 7.43 1.40
N VAL A 107 16.65 6.86 2.53
CA VAL A 107 15.80 6.56 3.69
C VAL A 107 15.11 7.81 4.21
N LEU A 108 15.85 8.91 4.37
CA LEU A 108 15.31 10.18 4.84
C LEU A 108 14.25 10.70 3.86
N GLU A 109 14.57 10.77 2.57
CA GLU A 109 13.66 11.33 1.56
C GLU A 109 12.41 10.45 1.36
N ILE A 110 12.53 9.13 1.38
CA ILE A 110 11.37 8.23 1.35
C ILE A 110 10.44 8.53 2.53
N GLY A 111 11.00 8.80 3.71
CA GLY A 111 10.23 9.20 4.88
C GLY A 111 9.51 10.53 4.71
N GLU A 112 10.21 11.56 4.24
CA GLU A 112 9.65 12.90 3.98
C GLU A 112 8.55 12.87 2.91
N LEU A 113 8.80 12.18 1.80
CA LEU A 113 7.83 12.01 0.72
C LEU A 113 6.59 11.25 1.19
N THR A 114 6.77 10.27 2.08
CA THR A 114 5.65 9.53 2.68
C THR A 114 4.79 10.44 3.54
N GLN A 115 5.38 11.27 4.40
CA GLN A 115 4.64 12.24 5.23
C GLN A 115 3.87 13.24 4.36
N LYS A 116 4.52 13.78 3.32
CA LYS A 116 3.87 14.70 2.38
C LYS A 116 2.72 14.02 1.63
N ALA A 117 2.92 12.78 1.14
CA ALA A 117 1.89 12.00 0.47
C ALA A 117 0.64 11.80 1.34
N MET A 118 0.82 11.45 2.62
CA MET A 118 -0.28 11.31 3.56
C MET A 118 -1.05 12.63 3.76
N THR A 119 -0.33 13.74 3.87
CA THR A 119 -0.94 15.08 4.00
C THR A 119 -1.76 15.43 2.77
N VAL A 120 -1.19 15.25 1.59
CA VAL A 120 -1.87 15.53 0.30
C VAL A 120 -3.10 14.65 0.14
N LEU A 121 -2.97 13.33 0.32
CA LEU A 121 -4.08 12.38 0.23
C LEU A 121 -5.19 12.68 1.24
N SER A 122 -4.85 13.07 2.47
CA SER A 122 -5.84 13.50 3.46
C SER A 122 -6.61 14.74 3.01
N SER A 123 -5.94 15.66 2.34
CA SER A 123 -6.55 16.89 1.81
C SER A 123 -7.47 16.61 0.62
N VAL A 124 -6.95 15.94 -0.43
CA VAL A 124 -7.67 15.78 -1.71
C VAL A 124 -8.73 14.70 -1.69
N SER A 125 -8.48 13.59 -0.99
CA SER A 125 -9.35 12.41 -0.99
C SER A 125 -10.10 12.18 0.31
N LYS A 126 -9.84 13.00 1.34
CA LYS A 126 -10.43 12.86 2.69
C LYS A 126 -10.22 11.45 3.25
N ALA A 127 -9.03 10.88 3.05
CA ALA A 127 -8.69 9.57 3.60
C ALA A 127 -8.78 9.59 5.13
N HIS A 128 -9.34 8.52 5.70
CA HIS A 128 -9.51 8.37 7.15
C HIS A 128 -8.30 7.69 7.82
N GLY A 129 -7.47 7.03 7.03
CA GLY A 129 -6.27 6.32 7.48
C GLY A 129 -5.43 5.83 6.31
N PHE A 130 -4.32 5.16 6.62
CA PHE A 130 -3.37 4.67 5.63
C PHE A 130 -2.83 3.30 6.04
N ASN A 131 -2.60 2.45 5.04
CA ASN A 131 -1.68 1.32 5.18
C ASN A 131 -0.38 1.69 4.47
N ILE A 132 0.74 1.58 5.17
CA ILE A 132 2.07 1.90 4.67
C ILE A 132 2.96 0.68 4.87
N GLY A 133 3.75 0.33 3.86
CA GLY A 133 4.67 -0.79 3.97
C GLY A 133 5.40 -1.09 2.67
N MET A 134 6.37 -1.99 2.75
CA MET A 134 7.18 -2.46 1.63
C MET A 134 7.11 -3.98 1.57
N ASN A 135 6.86 -4.53 0.39
CA ASN A 135 7.01 -5.96 0.13
C ASN A 135 8.42 -6.18 -0.42
N GLN A 136 9.26 -6.89 0.31
CA GLN A 136 10.65 -7.13 -0.10
C GLN A 136 10.86 -8.61 -0.34
N GLY A 137 11.30 -8.96 -1.55
CA GLY A 137 11.40 -10.33 -2.02
C GLY A 137 10.08 -10.94 -2.48
N GLU A 138 10.19 -11.98 -3.29
CA GLU A 138 9.03 -12.68 -3.89
C GLU A 138 8.10 -13.30 -2.84
N VAL A 139 8.67 -13.90 -1.82
CA VAL A 139 7.91 -14.55 -0.73
C VAL A 139 7.08 -13.58 0.10
N ALA A 140 7.47 -12.30 0.11
CA ALA A 140 6.70 -11.21 0.73
C ALA A 140 5.60 -10.64 -0.19
N GLY A 141 5.50 -11.16 -1.43
CA GLY A 141 4.48 -10.74 -2.39
C GLY A 141 4.83 -9.47 -3.16
N ALA A 142 6.12 -9.16 -3.32
CA ALA A 142 6.56 -8.09 -4.22
C ALA A 142 6.29 -8.49 -5.68
N GLY A 143 5.50 -7.70 -6.40
CA GLY A 143 5.28 -7.90 -7.83
C GLY A 143 6.53 -7.58 -8.66
N ILE A 144 7.32 -6.61 -8.21
CA ILE A 144 8.63 -6.22 -8.75
C ILE A 144 9.62 -6.28 -7.59
N ALA A 145 10.16 -7.48 -7.33
CA ALA A 145 11.02 -7.71 -6.17
C ALA A 145 12.43 -7.10 -6.35
N GLY A 146 12.86 -6.81 -7.58
CA GLY A 146 14.17 -6.23 -7.88
C GLY A 146 14.27 -4.72 -7.62
N HIS A 147 13.17 -4.01 -7.39
CA HIS A 147 13.18 -2.58 -7.17
C HIS A 147 12.34 -2.19 -5.95
N LEU A 148 12.99 -1.62 -4.96
CA LEU A 148 12.38 -1.18 -3.72
C LEU A 148 11.27 -0.14 -3.99
N HIS A 149 10.11 -0.37 -3.40
CA HIS A 149 8.99 0.57 -3.46
C HIS A 149 8.15 0.51 -2.20
N GLN A 150 7.85 1.67 -1.65
CA GLN A 150 6.98 1.78 -0.48
C GLN A 150 5.56 2.09 -0.91
N HIS A 151 4.63 1.28 -0.47
CA HIS A 151 3.20 1.48 -0.69
C HIS A 151 2.63 2.48 0.32
N ILE A 152 1.77 3.39 -0.15
CA ILE A 152 0.93 4.27 0.66
C ILE A 152 -0.50 4.10 0.16
N VAL A 153 -1.30 3.36 0.89
CA VAL A 153 -2.68 3.01 0.51
C VAL A 153 -3.65 3.79 1.39
N PRO A 154 -4.37 4.78 0.84
CA PRO A 154 -5.38 5.49 1.61
C PRO A 154 -6.57 4.58 1.90
N ARG A 155 -7.17 4.78 3.08
CA ARG A 155 -8.27 3.98 3.59
C ARG A 155 -9.44 4.86 4.03
N TRP A 156 -10.64 4.39 3.81
CA TRP A 156 -11.88 5.01 4.26
C TRP A 156 -12.70 4.04 5.08
N ARG A 157 -13.57 4.55 5.94
CA ARG A 157 -14.54 3.70 6.62
C ARG A 157 -15.41 3.00 5.57
N ASN A 158 -15.58 1.69 5.71
CA ASN A 158 -16.34 0.83 4.80
C ASN A 158 -15.80 0.80 3.35
N ASP A 159 -14.53 1.04 3.13
CA ASP A 159 -13.88 0.92 1.81
C ASP A 159 -13.78 -0.53 1.31
N ALA A 160 -13.90 -1.50 2.20
CA ALA A 160 -14.05 -2.90 1.87
C ALA A 160 -15.54 -3.26 1.83
N ASN A 161 -16.04 -3.61 0.65
CA ASN A 161 -17.41 -4.09 0.43
C ASN A 161 -17.40 -5.53 -0.09
N PHE A 162 -18.57 -6.05 -0.50
CA PHE A 162 -18.68 -7.43 -0.97
C PHE A 162 -18.12 -7.67 -2.40
N PHE A 163 -17.90 -6.63 -3.22
CA PHE A 163 -17.36 -6.77 -4.58
C PHE A 163 -16.02 -7.53 -4.65
N PRO A 164 -15.02 -7.28 -3.79
CA PRO A 164 -13.80 -8.08 -3.78
C PRO A 164 -14.02 -9.56 -3.47
N ILE A 165 -15.08 -9.88 -2.72
CA ILE A 165 -15.38 -11.25 -2.29
C ILE A 165 -16.17 -12.00 -3.38
N ILE A 166 -17.18 -11.37 -3.98
CA ILE A 166 -18.11 -12.03 -4.90
C ILE A 166 -17.65 -11.92 -6.36
N ALA A 167 -17.04 -10.77 -6.72
CA ALA A 167 -16.71 -10.47 -8.11
C ALA A 167 -15.21 -10.30 -8.36
N GLU A 168 -14.36 -10.53 -7.34
CA GLU A 168 -12.90 -10.32 -7.40
C GLU A 168 -12.52 -8.95 -7.99
N THR A 169 -13.41 -7.97 -7.81
CA THR A 169 -13.34 -6.65 -8.46
C THR A 169 -13.31 -5.54 -7.43
N LYS A 170 -12.52 -4.52 -7.67
CA LYS A 170 -12.52 -3.26 -6.91
C LYS A 170 -13.08 -2.14 -7.76
N ALA A 171 -14.07 -1.43 -7.23
CA ALA A 171 -14.57 -0.22 -7.84
C ALA A 171 -13.59 0.93 -7.60
N LEU A 172 -13.03 1.48 -8.68
CA LEU A 172 -12.22 2.71 -8.67
C LEU A 172 -13.08 3.84 -9.22
N PRO A 173 -13.45 4.84 -8.40
CA PRO A 173 -14.43 5.85 -8.80
C PRO A 173 -13.89 6.91 -9.78
N LYS A 174 -12.57 6.98 -9.96
CA LYS A 174 -11.89 7.96 -10.84
C LYS A 174 -10.85 7.27 -11.71
N LEU A 175 -10.58 7.84 -12.88
CA LEU A 175 -9.46 7.42 -13.73
C LEU A 175 -8.11 7.77 -13.08
N LEU A 176 -7.08 6.97 -13.33
CA LEU A 176 -5.74 7.21 -12.77
C LEU A 176 -5.17 8.58 -13.17
N SER A 177 -5.41 9.03 -14.41
CA SER A 177 -4.99 10.35 -14.88
C SER A 177 -5.60 11.48 -14.04
N GLN A 178 -6.90 11.42 -13.76
CA GLN A 178 -7.59 12.40 -12.93
C GLN A 178 -7.05 12.41 -11.49
N VAL A 179 -6.83 11.23 -10.92
CA VAL A 179 -6.27 11.09 -9.57
C VAL A 179 -4.83 11.65 -9.51
N ARG A 180 -4.02 11.37 -10.54
CA ARG A 180 -2.67 11.92 -10.65
C ARG A 180 -2.68 13.45 -10.67
N GLU A 181 -3.51 14.04 -11.53
CA GLU A 181 -3.63 15.50 -11.66
C GLU A 181 -4.03 16.16 -10.33
N GLU A 182 -5.05 15.63 -9.67
CA GLU A 182 -5.51 16.14 -8.36
C GLU A 182 -4.40 16.09 -7.29
N ILE A 183 -3.68 14.98 -7.20
CA ILE A 183 -2.61 14.79 -6.23
C ILE A 183 -1.41 15.68 -6.58
N SER A 184 -1.00 15.72 -7.85
CA SER A 184 0.13 16.52 -8.32
C SER A 184 -0.12 18.01 -8.10
N ALA A 185 -1.33 18.50 -8.39
CA ALA A 185 -1.71 19.89 -8.15
C ALA A 185 -1.69 20.27 -6.66
N ALA A 186 -1.99 19.34 -5.77
CA ALA A 186 -1.98 19.56 -4.32
C ALA A 186 -0.60 19.30 -3.68
N TRP A 187 0.39 18.86 -4.46
CA TRP A 187 1.73 18.57 -3.93
C TRP A 187 2.57 19.83 -3.72
N ALA A 188 2.25 20.91 -4.41
CA ALA A 188 2.97 22.18 -4.42
C ALA A 188 3.12 22.82 -3.03
#